data_966067cfacc1810fb8fe197ad43e485e
#
_entry.id   966067cfacc1810fb8fe197ad43e485e
#
_cell.length_a   1.000
_cell.length_b   1.000
_cell.length_c   1.000
_cell.angle_alpha   90.00
_cell.angle_beta   90.00
_cell.angle_gamma   90.00
#
_symmetry.space_group_name_H-M   'P 1'
#
loop_
_entity.id
_entity.type
_entity.pdbx_description
1 polymer ?
#
loop_
_entity_poly.entity_id
_entity_poly.type
_entity_poly.pdbx_seq_one_letter_code
_entity_poly.pdbx_strand_id
1 'polypeptide(L)'
;MICTGCSEQFADDVLSCPKCQRLVHAPELERLAAVAAQATDAKQWSAAIEAWRSALPLLPSETRQYQIVLDKIEQLEALQHAAEKEKTGIAKWVGALGPVGLILWKFKTILLIVLSKGKLLLLGLTKLSTLSTMALSLVFYWQIYGWWFAVGFLLSIYVHEIGHVWELRRFGIPASAPMFIPGIGAMVFLKAHPSTVGQDARVGLAGPIWGTTAALFCWVVYGVTGNDLWKALARFGAWINLFNLVPVWQLDGGRAFNALTRRQRGMALGTIILMWVLTEDMVLFLLACGAGYRMFSNDYPEKPDDPILLRYAALLVVLGLLCMLQVGRVRQ
;
A
#
# COMPACT_ATOMS: atom_id res chain seq x y z
N MET A 1 -30.00 48.90 -33.23
CA MET A 1 -30.82 47.73 -32.80
C MET A 1 -32.14 48.12 -32.20
N ILE A 2 -33.12 47.19 -32.15
CA ILE A 2 -34.43 47.40 -31.48
C ILE A 2 -34.48 46.47 -30.24
N CYS A 3 -34.84 46.98 -29.09
CA CYS A 3 -34.95 46.20 -27.88
C CYS A 3 -36.07 45.16 -27.96
N THR A 4 -35.74 43.90 -27.70
CA THR A 4 -36.72 42.80 -27.69
C THR A 4 -37.69 42.87 -26.49
N GLY A 5 -37.42 43.73 -25.49
CA GLY A 5 -38.25 43.85 -24.29
C GLY A 5 -39.17 45.07 -24.25
N CYS A 6 -38.77 46.22 -24.83
CA CYS A 6 -39.53 47.46 -24.76
C CYS A 6 -39.64 48.20 -26.13
N SER A 7 -39.13 47.59 -27.22
CA SER A 7 -39.15 48.10 -28.59
C SER A 7 -38.47 49.45 -28.79
N GLU A 8 -37.61 49.90 -27.86
CA GLU A 8 -36.82 51.12 -27.98
C GLU A 8 -35.70 50.92 -29.01
N GLN A 9 -35.42 51.94 -29.81
CA GLN A 9 -34.29 51.96 -30.76
C GLN A 9 -33.06 52.60 -30.12
N PHE A 10 -31.91 51.96 -30.24
CA PHE A 10 -30.65 52.43 -29.71
C PHE A 10 -29.47 52.05 -30.62
N ALA A 11 -28.32 52.62 -30.37
CA ALA A 11 -27.09 52.38 -31.15
C ALA A 11 -26.58 50.93 -31.00
N ASP A 12 -25.91 50.40 -32.00
CA ASP A 12 -25.49 49.00 -32.06
C ASP A 12 -24.29 48.66 -31.13
N ASP A 13 -23.67 49.67 -30.55
CA ASP A 13 -22.52 49.57 -29.59
C ASP A 13 -22.94 49.47 -28.12
N VAL A 14 -24.24 49.51 -27.84
CA VAL A 14 -24.77 49.51 -26.47
C VAL A 14 -25.05 48.08 -26.00
N LEU A 15 -24.47 47.66 -24.86
CA LEU A 15 -24.60 46.31 -24.31
C LEU A 15 -25.89 46.10 -23.50
N SER A 16 -26.57 47.20 -23.08
CA SER A 16 -27.86 47.13 -22.38
C SER A 16 -28.82 48.24 -22.87
N CYS A 17 -30.11 47.94 -22.92
CA CYS A 17 -31.13 48.89 -23.34
C CYS A 17 -31.20 50.08 -22.36
N PRO A 18 -31.05 51.35 -22.83
CA PRO A 18 -31.06 52.52 -21.95
C PRO A 18 -32.39 52.77 -21.24
N LYS A 19 -33.50 52.20 -21.74
CA LYS A 19 -34.84 52.37 -21.18
C LYS A 19 -35.23 51.28 -20.19
N CYS A 20 -35.00 49.99 -20.51
CA CYS A 20 -35.42 48.88 -19.65
C CYS A 20 -34.27 48.07 -19.08
N GLN A 21 -33.02 48.45 -19.34
CA GLN A 21 -31.78 47.86 -18.84
C GLN A 21 -31.58 46.36 -19.19
N ARG A 22 -32.39 45.81 -20.12
CA ARG A 22 -32.20 44.44 -20.58
C ARG A 22 -30.88 44.30 -21.34
N LEU A 23 -30.14 43.25 -21.07
CA LEU A 23 -28.89 42.93 -21.78
C LEU A 23 -29.20 42.59 -23.24
N VAL A 24 -28.47 43.18 -24.17
CA VAL A 24 -28.65 42.99 -25.62
C VAL A 24 -28.30 41.58 -26.02
N HIS A 25 -27.25 41.03 -25.46
CA HIS A 25 -26.72 39.71 -25.76
C HIS A 25 -27.18 38.61 -24.77
N ALA A 26 -28.39 38.79 -24.12
CA ALA A 26 -28.89 37.85 -23.13
C ALA A 26 -28.94 36.37 -23.63
N PRO A 27 -29.42 36.04 -24.85
CA PRO A 27 -29.42 34.64 -25.31
C PRO A 27 -28.03 34.03 -25.45
N GLU A 28 -27.03 34.80 -25.90
CA GLU A 28 -25.67 34.35 -26.06
C GLU A 28 -24.98 34.19 -24.69
N LEU A 29 -25.25 35.09 -23.76
CA LEU A 29 -24.79 34.99 -22.38
C LEU A 29 -25.34 33.74 -21.67
N GLU A 30 -26.61 33.40 -21.89
CA GLU A 30 -27.22 32.16 -21.37
C GLU A 30 -26.59 30.92 -21.98
N ARG A 31 -26.31 30.94 -23.29
CA ARG A 31 -25.60 29.85 -23.96
C ARG A 31 -24.19 29.64 -23.41
N LEU A 32 -23.42 30.72 -23.25
CA LEU A 32 -22.06 30.66 -22.71
C LEU A 32 -22.04 30.19 -21.25
N ALA A 33 -23.02 30.62 -20.45
CA ALA A 33 -23.17 30.17 -19.07
C ALA A 33 -23.48 28.67 -18.99
N ALA A 34 -24.32 28.13 -19.89
CA ALA A 34 -24.64 26.72 -19.97
C ALA A 34 -23.37 25.89 -20.35
N VAL A 35 -22.63 26.36 -21.35
CA VAL A 35 -21.36 25.72 -21.76
C VAL A 35 -20.35 25.72 -20.61
N ALA A 36 -20.18 26.83 -19.91
CA ALA A 36 -19.28 26.94 -18.77
C ALA A 36 -19.70 26.02 -17.61
N ALA A 37 -20.99 25.90 -17.34
CA ALA A 37 -21.52 24.99 -16.31
C ALA A 37 -21.22 23.53 -16.68
N GLN A 38 -21.53 23.12 -17.90
CA GLN A 38 -21.25 21.76 -18.39
C GLN A 38 -19.76 21.42 -18.34
N ALA A 39 -18.89 22.35 -18.75
CA ALA A 39 -17.44 22.17 -18.69
C ALA A 39 -16.95 22.08 -17.23
N THR A 40 -17.55 22.84 -16.31
CA THR A 40 -17.24 22.79 -14.87
C THR A 40 -17.59 21.43 -14.28
N ASP A 41 -18.78 20.90 -14.58
CA ASP A 41 -19.23 19.58 -14.11
C ASP A 41 -18.33 18.44 -14.67
N ALA A 42 -17.86 18.61 -15.90
CA ALA A 42 -16.92 17.71 -16.54
C ALA A 42 -15.45 17.91 -16.06
N LYS A 43 -15.17 18.84 -15.14
CA LYS A 43 -13.82 19.22 -14.65
C LYS A 43 -12.87 19.67 -15.77
N GLN A 44 -13.41 20.23 -16.83
CA GLN A 44 -12.68 20.81 -17.95
C GLN A 44 -12.45 22.32 -17.68
N TRP A 45 -11.59 22.62 -16.69
CA TRP A 45 -11.41 23.97 -16.15
C TRP A 45 -11.06 25.00 -17.22
N SER A 46 -10.13 24.68 -18.14
CA SER A 46 -9.74 25.59 -19.23
C SER A 46 -10.91 25.95 -20.15
N ALA A 47 -11.75 24.98 -20.52
CA ALA A 47 -12.93 25.24 -21.37
C ALA A 47 -13.98 26.07 -20.65
N ALA A 48 -14.17 25.84 -19.33
CA ALA A 48 -15.08 26.65 -18.52
C ALA A 48 -14.62 28.11 -18.39
N ILE A 49 -13.32 28.33 -18.16
CA ILE A 49 -12.71 29.66 -18.09
C ILE A 49 -12.85 30.39 -19.43
N GLU A 50 -12.60 29.72 -20.55
CA GLU A 50 -12.71 30.30 -21.89
C GLU A 50 -14.13 30.73 -22.20
N ALA A 51 -15.12 29.90 -21.85
CA ALA A 51 -16.54 30.23 -22.01
C ALA A 51 -16.95 31.47 -21.19
N TRP A 52 -16.51 31.58 -19.93
CA TRP A 52 -16.75 32.77 -19.11
C TRP A 52 -16.00 33.99 -19.59
N ARG A 53 -14.75 33.86 -20.06
CA ARG A 53 -14.00 34.96 -20.68
C ARG A 53 -14.67 35.51 -21.93
N SER A 54 -15.27 34.61 -22.74
CA SER A 54 -16.06 35.03 -23.93
C SER A 54 -17.34 35.75 -23.58
N ALA A 55 -17.86 35.61 -22.37
CA ALA A 55 -19.05 36.34 -21.90
C ALA A 55 -18.72 37.78 -21.44
N LEU A 56 -17.51 38.07 -20.99
CA LEU A 56 -17.14 39.41 -20.43
C LEU A 56 -17.32 40.56 -21.43
N PRO A 57 -16.93 40.48 -22.72
CA PRO A 57 -17.12 41.58 -23.67
C PRO A 57 -18.61 41.86 -23.99
N LEU A 58 -19.52 40.94 -23.64
CA LEU A 58 -20.95 41.04 -23.85
C LEU A 58 -21.71 41.66 -22.67
N LEU A 59 -20.97 41.97 -21.57
CA LEU A 59 -21.51 42.55 -20.34
C LEU A 59 -20.96 43.98 -20.12
N PRO A 60 -21.80 44.94 -19.69
CA PRO A 60 -21.31 46.26 -19.28
C PRO A 60 -20.42 46.10 -18.04
N SER A 61 -19.19 46.71 -18.07
CA SER A 61 -18.13 46.53 -17.06
C SER A 61 -18.52 46.97 -15.65
N GLU A 62 -19.46 47.91 -15.53
CA GLU A 62 -19.92 48.46 -14.24
C GLU A 62 -21.08 47.65 -13.60
N THR A 63 -21.47 46.53 -14.20
CA THR A 63 -22.58 45.73 -13.72
C THR A 63 -22.17 44.67 -12.70
N ARG A 64 -23.10 44.33 -11.81
CA ARG A 64 -22.91 43.22 -10.86
C ARG A 64 -22.67 41.88 -11.57
N GLN A 65 -23.31 41.68 -12.75
CA GLN A 65 -23.10 40.46 -13.55
C GLN A 65 -21.67 40.32 -14.05
N TYR A 66 -21.04 41.42 -14.45
CA TYR A 66 -19.63 41.42 -14.86
C TYR A 66 -18.71 40.97 -13.71
N GLN A 67 -18.93 41.47 -12.49
CA GLN A 67 -18.16 41.07 -11.31
C GLN A 67 -18.38 39.59 -10.95
N ILE A 68 -19.62 39.10 -11.01
CA ILE A 68 -19.93 37.67 -10.78
C ILE A 68 -19.17 36.78 -11.76
N VAL A 69 -19.05 37.17 -13.04
CA VAL A 69 -18.31 36.38 -14.04
C VAL A 69 -16.80 36.44 -13.75
N LEU A 70 -16.27 37.56 -13.35
CA LEU A 70 -14.85 37.66 -12.93
C LEU A 70 -14.54 36.74 -11.74
N ASP A 71 -15.38 36.79 -10.69
CA ASP A 71 -15.22 35.94 -9.50
C ASP A 71 -15.26 34.44 -9.87
N LYS A 72 -16.12 34.05 -10.81
CA LYS A 72 -16.18 32.67 -11.31
C LYS A 72 -14.93 32.25 -12.06
N ILE A 73 -14.37 33.15 -12.88
CA ILE A 73 -13.12 32.90 -13.60
C ILE A 73 -11.98 32.67 -12.58
N GLU A 74 -11.85 33.56 -11.60
CA GLU A 74 -10.82 33.46 -10.56
C GLU A 74 -10.93 32.14 -9.77
N GLN A 75 -12.16 31.74 -9.38
CA GLN A 75 -12.40 30.46 -8.71
C GLN A 75 -12.01 29.27 -9.58
N LEU A 76 -12.31 29.30 -10.87
CA LEU A 76 -11.96 28.23 -11.80
C LEU A 76 -10.46 28.17 -12.08
N GLU A 77 -9.77 29.30 -12.16
CA GLU A 77 -8.31 29.37 -12.27
C GLU A 77 -7.63 28.80 -11.02
N ALA A 78 -8.13 29.09 -9.82
CA ALA A 78 -7.64 28.51 -8.59
C ALA A 78 -7.79 26.99 -8.58
N LEU A 79 -8.94 26.47 -9.06
CA LEU A 79 -9.17 25.02 -9.19
C LEU A 79 -8.28 24.36 -10.24
N GLN A 80 -8.03 25.04 -11.37
CA GLN A 80 -7.10 24.59 -12.39
C GLN A 80 -5.68 24.51 -11.84
N HIS A 81 -5.19 25.54 -11.17
CA HIS A 81 -3.86 25.56 -10.55
C HIS A 81 -3.71 24.48 -9.46
N ALA A 82 -4.76 24.25 -8.66
CA ALA A 82 -4.74 23.19 -7.66
C ALA A 82 -4.62 21.79 -8.32
N ALA A 83 -5.36 21.56 -9.41
CA ALA A 83 -5.31 20.31 -10.17
C ALA A 83 -3.94 20.09 -10.88
N GLU A 84 -3.33 21.14 -11.40
CA GLU A 84 -1.98 21.10 -12.00
C GLU A 84 -0.90 20.85 -10.93
N LYS A 85 -1.00 21.50 -9.78
CA LYS A 85 -0.09 21.28 -8.66
C LYS A 85 -0.17 19.86 -8.12
N GLU A 86 -1.35 19.27 -8.11
CA GLU A 86 -1.55 17.87 -7.75
C GLU A 86 -0.87 16.95 -8.77
N LYS A 87 -1.06 17.16 -10.07
CA LYS A 87 -0.41 16.38 -11.15
C LYS A 87 1.12 16.49 -11.11
N THR A 88 1.66 17.69 -10.92
CA THR A 88 3.13 17.91 -10.85
C THR A 88 3.73 17.38 -9.56
N GLY A 89 3.02 17.46 -8.44
CA GLY A 89 3.40 16.85 -7.18
C GLY A 89 3.54 15.33 -7.32
N ILE A 90 2.55 14.68 -7.92
CA ILE A 90 2.53 13.23 -8.17
C ILE A 90 3.68 12.82 -9.09
N ALA A 91 3.91 13.54 -10.20
CA ALA A 91 4.99 13.25 -11.14
C ALA A 91 6.37 13.31 -10.45
N LYS A 92 6.58 14.26 -9.53
CA LYS A 92 7.82 14.35 -8.74
C LYS A 92 7.99 13.16 -7.80
N TRP A 93 6.93 12.72 -7.10
CA TRP A 93 6.98 11.57 -6.20
C TRP A 93 7.19 10.24 -6.96
N VAL A 94 6.53 10.08 -8.11
CA VAL A 94 6.71 8.91 -8.97
C VAL A 94 8.13 8.86 -9.55
N GLY A 95 8.69 10.01 -9.93
CA GLY A 95 10.07 10.10 -10.41
C GLY A 95 11.11 9.82 -9.32
N ALA A 96 10.86 10.26 -8.07
CA ALA A 96 11.77 10.06 -6.95
C ALA A 96 11.76 8.65 -6.37
N LEU A 97 10.61 7.96 -6.38
CA LEU A 97 10.41 6.63 -5.78
C LEU A 97 10.37 5.50 -6.81
N GLY A 98 10.45 5.78 -8.11
CA GLY A 98 10.42 4.77 -9.17
C GLY A 98 9.20 3.83 -9.10
N PRO A 99 9.38 2.51 -9.35
CA PRO A 99 8.28 1.53 -9.29
C PRO A 99 7.54 1.49 -7.96
N VAL A 100 8.22 1.76 -6.85
CA VAL A 100 7.63 1.79 -5.50
C VAL A 100 6.62 2.95 -5.37
N GLY A 101 6.91 4.10 -5.97
CA GLY A 101 5.98 5.24 -6.00
C GLY A 101 4.68 4.94 -6.75
N LEU A 102 4.74 4.20 -7.85
CA LEU A 102 3.57 3.73 -8.60
C LEU A 102 2.73 2.72 -7.80
N ILE A 103 3.38 1.82 -7.08
CA ILE A 103 2.72 0.86 -6.20
C ILE A 103 2.00 1.62 -5.07
N LEU A 104 2.69 2.50 -4.36
CA LEU A 104 2.10 3.31 -3.29
C LEU A 104 0.94 4.18 -3.78
N TRP A 105 1.03 4.74 -4.99
CA TRP A 105 -0.06 5.49 -5.62
C TRP A 105 -1.29 4.64 -5.92
N LYS A 106 -1.12 3.48 -6.54
CA LYS A 106 -2.22 2.53 -6.80
C LYS A 106 -2.89 2.05 -5.51
N PHE A 107 -2.11 1.91 -4.42
CA PHE A 107 -2.61 1.44 -3.13
C PHE A 107 -3.10 2.54 -2.19
N LYS A 108 -2.89 3.83 -2.50
CA LYS A 108 -3.40 4.96 -1.72
C LYS A 108 -4.90 4.83 -1.43
N THR A 109 -5.69 4.48 -2.43
CA THR A 109 -7.14 4.32 -2.29
C THR A 109 -7.51 3.15 -1.38
N ILE A 110 -6.80 2.02 -1.52
CA ILE A 110 -6.97 0.84 -0.66
C ILE A 110 -6.55 1.17 0.77
N LEU A 111 -5.41 1.85 0.95
CA LEU A 111 -4.93 2.29 2.26
C LEU A 111 -5.92 3.26 2.92
N LEU A 112 -6.48 4.21 2.19
CA LEU A 112 -7.52 5.13 2.69
C LEU A 112 -8.80 4.40 3.08
N ILE A 113 -9.23 3.38 2.30
CA ILE A 113 -10.37 2.54 2.64
C ILE A 113 -10.07 1.73 3.91
N VAL A 114 -8.89 1.13 4.03
CA VAL A 114 -8.47 0.38 5.23
C VAL A 114 -8.40 1.29 6.45
N LEU A 115 -7.83 2.50 6.33
CA LEU A 115 -7.75 3.48 7.42
C LEU A 115 -9.12 4.05 7.81
N SER A 116 -9.98 4.37 6.83
CA SER A 116 -11.34 4.90 7.08
C SER A 116 -12.27 3.85 7.70
N LYS A 117 -12.04 2.57 7.41
CA LYS A 117 -12.77 1.43 7.97
C LYS A 117 -12.07 0.79 9.17
N GLY A 118 -11.07 1.44 9.74
CA GLY A 118 -10.28 0.95 10.89
C GLY A 118 -11.13 0.51 12.09
N LYS A 119 -12.31 1.11 12.30
CA LYS A 119 -13.31 0.62 13.29
C LYS A 119 -13.86 -0.77 12.95
N LEU A 120 -13.97 -1.13 11.66
CA LEU A 120 -14.35 -2.48 11.21
C LEU A 120 -13.19 -3.48 11.40
N LEU A 121 -11.92 -3.03 11.31
CA LEU A 121 -10.76 -3.84 11.64
C LEU A 121 -10.67 -4.14 13.13
N LEU A 122 -11.08 -3.21 14.00
CA LEU A 122 -11.17 -3.41 15.47
C LEU A 122 -12.32 -4.37 15.87
N LEU A 123 -13.38 -4.49 15.08
CA LEU A 123 -14.39 -5.56 15.21
C LEU A 123 -13.81 -6.94 14.85
N GLY A 124 -12.58 -6.98 14.37
CA GLY A 124 -11.81 -8.11 13.87
C GLY A 124 -11.34 -9.15 14.88
N LEU A 125 -11.84 -9.15 16.10
CA LEU A 125 -11.52 -10.16 17.13
C LEU A 125 -12.40 -11.43 17.05
N THR A 126 -13.26 -11.54 16.06
CA THR A 126 -14.14 -12.70 15.86
C THR A 126 -13.66 -13.57 14.70
N LYS A 127 -14.03 -14.86 14.67
CA LYS A 127 -13.72 -15.79 13.57
C LYS A 127 -14.21 -15.27 12.19
N LEU A 128 -15.31 -14.50 12.17
CA LEU A 128 -15.86 -13.90 10.95
C LEU A 128 -14.95 -12.83 10.36
N SER A 129 -14.19 -12.11 11.19
CA SER A 129 -13.26 -11.09 10.71
C SER A 129 -12.01 -11.68 10.08
N THR A 130 -11.51 -12.80 10.57
CA THR A 130 -10.41 -13.52 9.89
C THR A 130 -10.83 -13.89 8.47
N LEU A 131 -12.04 -14.43 8.27
CA LEU A 131 -12.54 -14.78 6.95
C LEU A 131 -12.73 -13.56 6.05
N SER A 132 -13.27 -12.46 6.56
CA SER A 132 -13.47 -11.24 5.76
C SER A 132 -12.15 -10.58 5.37
N THR A 133 -11.17 -10.48 6.28
CA THR A 133 -9.84 -9.93 5.97
C THR A 133 -9.04 -10.85 5.06
N MET A 134 -9.20 -12.16 5.20
CA MET A 134 -8.62 -13.17 4.31
C MET A 134 -9.19 -13.08 2.90
N ALA A 135 -10.52 -12.93 2.76
CA ALA A 135 -11.17 -12.74 1.47
C ALA A 135 -10.72 -11.43 0.79
N LEU A 136 -10.59 -10.33 1.55
CA LEU A 136 -10.09 -9.07 1.04
C LEU A 136 -8.63 -9.20 0.54
N SER A 137 -7.77 -9.89 1.29
CA SER A 137 -6.39 -10.16 0.90
C SER A 137 -6.32 -11.07 -0.33
N LEU A 138 -7.23 -12.07 -0.42
CA LEU A 138 -7.34 -12.95 -1.59
C LEU A 138 -7.65 -12.15 -2.86
N VAL A 139 -8.66 -11.27 -2.82
CA VAL A 139 -9.00 -10.41 -3.95
C VAL A 139 -7.83 -9.52 -4.34
N PHE A 140 -7.13 -8.94 -3.35
CA PHE A 140 -5.94 -8.11 -3.59
C PHE A 140 -4.83 -8.89 -4.34
N TYR A 141 -4.42 -10.05 -3.85
CA TYR A 141 -3.37 -10.85 -4.48
C TYR A 141 -3.82 -11.45 -5.81
N TRP A 142 -5.11 -11.79 -5.97
CA TRP A 142 -5.66 -12.26 -7.22
C TRP A 142 -5.52 -11.24 -8.35
N GLN A 143 -5.79 -9.96 -8.08
CA GLN A 143 -5.63 -8.89 -9.08
C GLN A 143 -4.19 -8.70 -9.55
N ILE A 144 -3.20 -9.08 -8.75
CA ILE A 144 -1.78 -8.86 -9.05
C ILE A 144 -1.14 -10.10 -9.66
N TYR A 145 -1.43 -11.29 -9.12
CA TYR A 145 -0.69 -12.53 -9.40
C TYR A 145 -1.54 -13.65 -10.01
N GLY A 146 -2.84 -13.45 -10.19
CA GLY A 146 -3.78 -14.48 -10.63
C GLY A 146 -4.30 -15.38 -9.50
N TRP A 147 -5.41 -16.07 -9.78
CA TRP A 147 -6.20 -16.79 -8.79
C TRP A 147 -5.43 -17.90 -8.05
N TRP A 148 -4.82 -18.80 -8.78
CA TRP A 148 -4.16 -19.96 -8.18
C TRP A 148 -2.96 -19.60 -7.33
N PHE A 149 -2.18 -18.59 -7.77
CA PHE A 149 -1.07 -18.09 -6.96
C PHE A 149 -1.59 -17.38 -5.71
N ALA A 150 -2.63 -16.56 -5.82
CA ALA A 150 -3.20 -15.84 -4.68
C ALA A 150 -3.69 -16.78 -3.58
N VAL A 151 -4.40 -17.87 -3.97
CA VAL A 151 -4.87 -18.89 -3.03
C VAL A 151 -3.68 -19.58 -2.35
N GLY A 152 -2.73 -20.07 -3.11
CA GLY A 152 -1.55 -20.76 -2.55
C GLY A 152 -0.70 -19.87 -1.66
N PHE A 153 -0.51 -18.60 -2.05
CA PHE A 153 0.25 -17.63 -1.27
C PHE A 153 -0.45 -17.25 0.05
N LEU A 154 -1.76 -17.03 0.00
CA LEU A 154 -2.55 -16.74 1.18
C LEU A 154 -2.56 -17.92 2.16
N LEU A 155 -2.63 -19.16 1.66
CA LEU A 155 -2.49 -20.37 2.48
C LEU A 155 -1.10 -20.48 3.11
N SER A 156 -0.04 -20.11 2.39
CA SER A 156 1.32 -20.09 2.93
C SER A 156 1.45 -19.09 4.09
N ILE A 157 0.88 -17.87 3.95
CA ILE A 157 0.81 -16.88 5.04
C ILE A 157 0.00 -17.44 6.22
N TYR A 158 -1.14 -18.08 5.94
CA TYR A 158 -1.96 -18.67 7.01
C TYR A 158 -1.22 -19.75 7.78
N VAL A 159 -0.47 -20.61 7.11
CA VAL A 159 0.38 -21.65 7.75
C VAL A 159 1.43 -21.02 8.65
N HIS A 160 2.07 -19.93 8.20
CA HIS A 160 3.02 -19.16 9.01
C HIS A 160 2.36 -18.67 10.32
N GLU A 161 1.20 -18.01 10.24
CA GLU A 161 0.47 -17.49 11.41
C GLU A 161 0.02 -18.59 12.37
N ILE A 162 -0.40 -19.73 11.84
CA ILE A 162 -0.76 -20.91 12.67
C ILE A 162 0.45 -21.41 13.46
N GLY A 163 1.66 -21.30 12.92
CA GLY A 163 2.90 -21.60 13.66
C GLY A 163 3.00 -20.79 14.96
N HIS A 164 2.78 -19.49 14.89
CA HIS A 164 2.77 -18.62 16.08
C HIS A 164 1.68 -19.03 17.07
N VAL A 165 0.45 -19.22 16.59
CA VAL A 165 -0.70 -19.61 17.43
C VAL A 165 -0.44 -20.96 18.11
N TRP A 166 0.18 -21.92 17.40
CA TRP A 166 0.48 -23.23 17.93
C TRP A 166 1.50 -23.17 19.08
N GLU A 167 2.60 -22.40 18.91
CA GLU A 167 3.62 -22.26 19.95
C GLU A 167 3.08 -21.45 21.16
N LEU A 168 2.26 -20.41 20.92
CA LEU A 168 1.60 -19.67 21.99
C LEU A 168 0.69 -20.59 22.84
N ARG A 169 -0.10 -21.47 22.19
CA ARG A 169 -0.94 -22.45 22.88
C ARG A 169 -0.13 -23.44 23.72
N ARG A 170 1.06 -23.87 23.24
CA ARG A 170 1.97 -24.71 24.02
C ARG A 170 2.45 -24.05 25.31
N PHE A 171 2.57 -22.73 25.30
CA PHE A 171 2.91 -21.96 26.51
C PHE A 171 1.68 -21.54 27.33
N GLY A 172 0.46 -21.99 26.97
CA GLY A 172 -0.77 -21.61 27.65
C GLY A 172 -1.17 -20.16 27.41
N ILE A 173 -0.59 -19.47 26.43
CA ILE A 173 -0.85 -18.07 26.13
C ILE A 173 -2.00 -17.97 25.14
N PRO A 174 -3.11 -17.29 25.49
CA PRO A 174 -4.24 -17.11 24.58
C PRO A 174 -3.86 -16.14 23.46
N ALA A 175 -4.09 -16.57 22.22
CA ALA A 175 -3.88 -15.79 21.00
C ALA A 175 -5.20 -15.49 20.30
N SER A 176 -5.25 -14.37 19.56
CA SER A 176 -6.35 -14.11 18.62
C SER A 176 -6.31 -15.03 17.42
N ALA A 177 -7.40 -15.08 16.65
CA ALA A 177 -7.32 -15.60 15.29
C ALA A 177 -6.46 -14.66 14.41
N PRO A 178 -5.75 -15.18 13.39
CA PRO A 178 -4.96 -14.36 12.47
C PRO A 178 -5.82 -13.31 11.75
N MET A 179 -5.32 -12.08 11.62
CA MET A 179 -5.92 -11.02 10.86
C MET A 179 -5.03 -10.70 9.65
N PHE A 180 -5.62 -10.72 8.46
CA PHE A 180 -4.91 -10.50 7.20
C PHE A 180 -4.98 -9.02 6.80
N ILE A 181 -3.85 -8.45 6.37
CA ILE A 181 -3.75 -7.09 5.86
C ILE A 181 -3.24 -7.16 4.42
N PRO A 182 -4.08 -6.78 3.43
CA PRO A 182 -3.69 -6.84 2.02
C PRO A 182 -2.37 -6.10 1.75
N GLY A 183 -1.42 -6.77 1.09
CA GLY A 183 -0.13 -6.20 0.73
C GLY A 183 0.93 -6.13 1.84
N ILE A 184 0.54 -6.39 3.11
CA ILE A 184 1.46 -6.36 4.26
C ILE A 184 1.71 -7.79 4.79
N GLY A 185 0.68 -8.64 4.79
CA GLY A 185 0.75 -10.00 5.33
C GLY A 185 -0.39 -10.30 6.29
N ALA A 186 -0.08 -10.95 7.41
CA ALA A 186 -1.04 -11.20 8.49
C ALA A 186 -0.38 -10.96 9.85
N MET A 187 -1.19 -10.91 10.90
CA MET A 187 -0.72 -10.77 12.28
C MET A 187 -1.66 -11.44 13.27
N VAL A 188 -1.10 -11.95 14.35
CA VAL A 188 -1.80 -12.50 15.50
C VAL A 188 -1.64 -11.57 16.70
N PHE A 189 -2.76 -11.17 17.30
CA PHE A 189 -2.72 -10.37 18.53
C PHE A 189 -2.54 -11.25 19.75
N LEU A 190 -1.52 -10.95 20.54
CA LEU A 190 -1.25 -11.58 21.81
C LEU A 190 -2.19 -11.00 22.89
N LYS A 191 -2.93 -11.86 23.61
CA LYS A 191 -3.73 -11.43 24.75
C LYS A 191 -2.90 -11.36 26.04
N ALA A 192 -1.74 -12.01 26.06
CA ALA A 192 -0.74 -11.93 27.11
C ALA A 192 0.64 -12.11 26.48
N HIS A 193 1.66 -11.50 27.07
CA HIS A 193 3.03 -11.63 26.58
C HIS A 193 3.71 -12.90 27.12
N PRO A 194 4.64 -13.51 26.35
CA PRO A 194 5.50 -14.57 26.84
C PRO A 194 6.27 -14.14 28.10
N SER A 195 6.41 -15.06 29.06
CA SER A 195 7.00 -14.76 30.37
C SER A 195 8.51 -14.55 30.32
N THR A 196 9.18 -15.10 29.32
CA THR A 196 10.63 -15.00 29.13
C THR A 196 11.01 -14.64 27.71
N VAL A 197 12.18 -14.02 27.53
CA VAL A 197 12.73 -13.67 26.22
C VAL A 197 12.91 -14.90 25.34
N GLY A 198 13.32 -16.05 25.94
CA GLY A 198 13.44 -17.31 25.21
C GLY A 198 12.11 -17.87 24.73
N GLN A 199 11.02 -17.74 25.50
CA GLN A 199 9.67 -18.09 25.03
C GLN A 199 9.23 -17.17 23.89
N ASP A 200 9.48 -15.87 24.01
CA ASP A 200 9.13 -14.89 22.98
C ASP A 200 9.87 -15.19 21.67
N ALA A 201 11.17 -15.51 21.73
CA ALA A 201 11.97 -15.92 20.59
C ALA A 201 11.46 -17.20 19.93
N ARG A 202 11.03 -18.21 20.72
CA ARG A 202 10.43 -19.44 20.18
C ARG A 202 9.15 -19.17 19.45
N VAL A 203 8.28 -18.34 20.04
CA VAL A 203 7.05 -17.91 19.37
C VAL A 203 7.38 -17.15 18.08
N GLY A 204 8.35 -16.23 18.11
CA GLY A 204 8.80 -15.52 16.90
C GLY A 204 9.25 -16.46 15.80
N LEU A 205 10.09 -17.45 16.12
CA LEU A 205 10.59 -18.40 15.10
C LEU A 205 9.56 -19.45 14.66
N ALA A 206 8.48 -19.66 15.38
CA ALA A 206 7.50 -20.67 15.05
C ALA A 206 6.80 -20.39 13.71
N GLY A 207 6.46 -19.13 13.43
CA GLY A 207 5.92 -18.72 12.13
C GLY A 207 6.84 -19.06 10.96
N PRO A 208 8.08 -18.53 10.95
CA PRO A 208 9.05 -18.86 9.92
C PRO A 208 9.35 -20.37 9.79
N ILE A 209 9.34 -21.14 10.85
CA ILE A 209 9.52 -22.61 10.80
C ILE A 209 8.37 -23.26 10.02
N TRP A 210 7.12 -22.93 10.36
CA TRP A 210 5.96 -23.47 9.68
C TRP A 210 5.85 -22.97 8.24
N GLY A 211 6.14 -21.69 7.99
CA GLY A 211 6.18 -21.12 6.66
C GLY A 211 7.28 -21.72 5.78
N THR A 212 8.46 -22.03 6.36
CA THR A 212 9.52 -22.77 5.66
C THR A 212 9.05 -24.17 5.26
N THR A 213 8.32 -24.86 6.16
CA THR A 213 7.75 -26.18 5.84
C THR A 213 6.77 -26.10 4.67
N ALA A 214 5.92 -25.08 4.63
CA ALA A 214 5.02 -24.84 3.50
C ALA A 214 5.78 -24.53 2.20
N ALA A 215 6.85 -23.74 2.25
CA ALA A 215 7.67 -23.45 1.08
C ALA A 215 8.42 -24.70 0.57
N LEU A 216 8.95 -25.53 1.45
CA LEU A 216 9.58 -26.81 1.11
C LEU A 216 8.56 -27.78 0.52
N PHE A 217 7.35 -27.84 1.05
CA PHE A 217 6.26 -28.63 0.46
C PHE A 217 6.00 -28.20 -0.99
N CYS A 218 5.84 -26.90 -1.24
CA CYS A 218 5.67 -26.38 -2.60
C CYS A 218 6.86 -26.75 -3.51
N TRP A 219 8.10 -26.68 -3.00
CA TRP A 219 9.29 -27.07 -3.75
C TRP A 219 9.29 -28.55 -4.12
N VAL A 220 8.91 -29.44 -3.20
CA VAL A 220 8.78 -30.89 -3.45
C VAL A 220 7.72 -31.15 -4.51
N VAL A 221 6.54 -30.52 -4.40
CA VAL A 221 5.47 -30.65 -5.39
C VAL A 221 5.91 -30.16 -6.77
N TYR A 222 6.69 -29.08 -6.83
CA TYR A 222 7.32 -28.63 -8.08
C TYR A 222 8.23 -29.72 -8.66
N GLY A 223 9.08 -30.35 -7.84
CA GLY A 223 9.97 -31.43 -8.27
C GLY A 223 9.25 -32.63 -8.87
N VAL A 224 8.03 -32.93 -8.39
CA VAL A 224 7.21 -34.04 -8.90
C VAL A 224 6.39 -33.64 -10.13
N THR A 225 5.84 -32.40 -10.14
CA THR A 225 4.85 -32.00 -11.16
C THR A 225 5.47 -31.17 -12.30
N GLY A 226 6.62 -30.55 -12.10
CA GLY A 226 7.21 -29.60 -13.02
C GLY A 226 6.41 -28.30 -13.20
N ASN A 227 5.35 -28.08 -12.41
CA ASN A 227 4.45 -26.92 -12.57
C ASN A 227 5.05 -25.69 -11.89
N ASP A 228 5.35 -24.65 -12.68
CA ASP A 228 5.97 -23.40 -12.24
C ASP A 228 5.19 -22.63 -11.17
N LEU A 229 3.88 -22.86 -11.03
CA LEU A 229 3.08 -22.31 -9.94
C LEU A 229 3.67 -22.69 -8.56
N TRP A 230 3.98 -23.99 -8.38
CA TRP A 230 4.53 -24.50 -7.12
C TRP A 230 5.94 -23.96 -6.84
N LYS A 231 6.74 -23.78 -7.90
CA LYS A 231 8.06 -23.14 -7.82
C LYS A 231 7.93 -21.67 -7.39
N ALA A 232 6.99 -20.93 -7.97
CA ALA A 232 6.71 -19.55 -7.60
C ALA A 232 6.24 -19.46 -6.14
N LEU A 233 5.32 -20.32 -5.70
CA LEU A 233 4.87 -20.39 -4.31
C LEU A 233 6.00 -20.72 -3.34
N ALA A 234 6.88 -21.67 -3.67
CA ALA A 234 8.05 -22.02 -2.86
C ALA A 234 8.96 -20.81 -2.68
N ARG A 235 9.30 -20.11 -3.76
CA ARG A 235 10.18 -18.94 -3.73
C ARG A 235 9.55 -17.76 -2.98
N PHE A 236 8.31 -17.39 -3.29
CA PHE A 236 7.64 -16.27 -2.61
C PHE A 236 7.37 -16.60 -1.13
N GLY A 237 7.00 -17.84 -0.83
CA GLY A 237 6.86 -18.32 0.54
C GLY A 237 8.19 -18.22 1.30
N ALA A 238 9.31 -18.63 0.69
CA ALA A 238 10.63 -18.48 1.26
C ALA A 238 11.00 -17.00 1.47
N TRP A 239 10.76 -16.15 0.47
CA TRP A 239 11.09 -14.74 0.53
C TRP A 239 10.35 -14.00 1.66
N ILE A 240 9.03 -14.24 1.83
CA ILE A 240 8.27 -13.58 2.90
C ILE A 240 8.69 -14.08 4.30
N ASN A 241 9.02 -15.37 4.44
CA ASN A 241 9.54 -15.90 5.70
C ASN A 241 10.94 -15.38 6.01
N LEU A 242 11.79 -15.21 5.00
CA LEU A 242 13.10 -14.60 5.14
C LEU A 242 12.97 -13.12 5.56
N PHE A 243 12.02 -12.38 4.96
CA PHE A 243 11.73 -11.00 5.37
C PHE A 243 11.29 -10.91 6.83
N ASN A 244 10.48 -11.84 7.32
CA ASN A 244 10.08 -11.89 8.73
C ASN A 244 11.23 -12.18 9.68
N LEU A 245 12.37 -12.72 9.19
CA LEU A 245 13.58 -12.90 10.00
C LEU A 245 14.42 -11.62 10.14
N VAL A 246 14.03 -10.49 9.54
CA VAL A 246 14.72 -9.20 9.74
C VAL A 246 14.71 -8.85 11.22
N PRO A 247 15.89 -8.62 11.87
CA PRO A 247 16.01 -8.53 13.33
C PRO A 247 15.68 -7.13 13.87
N VAL A 248 14.55 -6.54 13.41
CA VAL A 248 14.10 -5.20 13.82
C VAL A 248 12.62 -5.20 14.19
N TRP A 249 12.23 -4.25 15.03
CA TRP A 249 10.85 -4.00 15.48
C TRP A 249 10.14 -5.27 16.01
N GLN A 250 8.89 -5.43 15.61
CA GLN A 250 8.00 -6.53 15.99
C GLN A 250 8.08 -7.74 15.02
N LEU A 251 9.02 -7.71 14.07
CA LEU A 251 9.24 -8.85 13.18
C LEU A 251 9.77 -10.05 13.97
N ASP A 252 9.53 -11.23 13.45
CA ASP A 252 9.88 -12.50 14.09
C ASP A 252 11.38 -12.62 14.39
N GLY A 253 12.20 -12.13 13.47
CA GLY A 253 13.65 -12.04 13.64
C GLY A 253 14.05 -11.10 14.79
N GLY A 254 13.32 -10.00 14.98
CA GLY A 254 13.56 -9.10 16.13
C GLY A 254 13.35 -9.79 17.46
N ARG A 255 12.27 -10.58 17.59
CA ARG A 255 11.98 -11.39 18.76
C ARG A 255 13.05 -12.46 19.01
N ALA A 256 13.51 -13.13 17.94
CA ALA A 256 14.61 -14.09 18.04
C ALA A 256 15.91 -13.43 18.52
N PHE A 257 16.27 -12.27 17.95
CA PHE A 257 17.51 -11.55 18.31
C PHE A 257 17.51 -11.03 19.76
N ASN A 258 16.36 -10.80 20.37
CA ASN A 258 16.26 -10.43 21.79
C ASN A 258 16.82 -11.53 22.71
N ALA A 259 16.75 -12.80 22.30
CA ALA A 259 17.25 -13.93 23.07
C ALA A 259 18.72 -14.26 22.80
N LEU A 260 19.37 -13.59 21.85
CA LEU A 260 20.77 -13.87 21.50
C LEU A 260 21.73 -12.94 22.23
N THR A 261 22.78 -13.53 22.82
CA THR A 261 23.93 -12.79 23.35
C THR A 261 24.66 -12.05 22.25
N ARG A 262 25.47 -11.04 22.58
CA ARG A 262 26.24 -10.26 21.59
C ARG A 262 27.11 -11.17 20.70
N ARG A 263 27.73 -12.22 21.28
CA ARG A 263 28.51 -13.19 20.51
C ARG A 263 27.65 -13.99 19.52
N GLN A 264 26.46 -14.41 19.96
CA GLN A 264 25.50 -15.14 19.11
C GLN A 264 24.93 -14.26 18.00
N ARG A 265 24.67 -12.97 18.27
CA ARG A 265 24.29 -11.99 17.25
C ARG A 265 25.38 -11.86 16.17
N GLY A 266 26.65 -11.85 16.57
CA GLY A 266 27.80 -11.85 15.65
C GLY A 266 27.86 -13.11 14.78
N MET A 267 27.59 -14.31 15.35
CA MET A 267 27.48 -15.55 14.59
C MET A 267 26.32 -15.53 13.60
N ALA A 268 25.15 -15.05 14.02
CA ALA A 268 23.99 -14.89 13.14
C ALA A 268 24.28 -13.90 11.99
N LEU A 269 24.92 -12.75 12.28
CA LEU A 269 25.35 -11.79 11.27
C LEU A 269 26.33 -12.42 10.27
N GLY A 270 27.32 -13.20 10.75
CA GLY A 270 28.23 -13.92 9.88
C GLY A 270 27.51 -14.89 8.94
N THR A 271 26.50 -15.62 9.44
CA THR A 271 25.67 -16.50 8.61
C THR A 271 24.86 -15.70 7.58
N ILE A 272 24.27 -14.55 7.97
CA ILE A 272 23.53 -13.69 7.05
C ILE A 272 24.42 -13.16 5.93
N ILE A 273 25.64 -12.66 6.27
CA ILE A 273 26.59 -12.14 5.29
C ILE A 273 27.03 -13.25 4.34
N LEU A 274 27.36 -14.45 4.86
CA LEU A 274 27.70 -15.58 4.03
C LEU A 274 26.59 -15.92 3.03
N MET A 275 25.36 -16.02 3.50
CA MET A 275 24.22 -16.31 2.63
C MET A 275 23.96 -15.18 1.63
N TRP A 276 24.13 -13.92 2.03
CA TRP A 276 24.02 -12.79 1.12
C TRP A 276 25.06 -12.84 -0.01
N VAL A 277 26.32 -13.10 0.31
CA VAL A 277 27.39 -13.23 -0.69
C VAL A 277 27.13 -14.39 -1.66
N LEU A 278 26.56 -15.51 -1.17
CA LEU A 278 26.27 -16.68 -1.99
C LEU A 278 25.02 -16.48 -2.89
N THR A 279 24.03 -15.71 -2.45
CA THR A 279 22.74 -15.63 -3.13
C THR A 279 22.49 -14.28 -3.79
N GLU A 280 23.21 -13.23 -3.40
CA GLU A 280 23.04 -11.83 -3.82
C GLU A 280 21.60 -11.29 -3.58
N ASP A 281 20.82 -11.93 -2.68
CA ASP A 281 19.44 -11.56 -2.42
C ASP A 281 19.37 -10.29 -1.54
N MET A 282 18.60 -9.31 -2.01
CA MET A 282 18.44 -8.00 -1.35
C MET A 282 17.82 -8.11 0.05
N VAL A 283 17.00 -9.12 0.33
CA VAL A 283 16.43 -9.32 1.67
C VAL A 283 17.52 -9.71 2.65
N LEU A 284 18.49 -10.54 2.25
CA LEU A 284 19.64 -10.89 3.10
C LEU A 284 20.54 -9.68 3.37
N PHE A 285 20.70 -8.78 2.40
CA PHE A 285 21.36 -7.50 2.64
C PHE A 285 20.61 -6.67 3.71
N LEU A 286 19.28 -6.59 3.62
CA LEU A 286 18.46 -5.91 4.62
C LEU A 286 18.59 -6.57 6.00
N LEU A 287 18.62 -7.91 6.06
CA LEU A 287 18.88 -8.66 7.31
C LEU A 287 20.27 -8.31 7.87
N ALA A 288 21.30 -8.23 7.03
CA ALA A 288 22.66 -7.88 7.45
C ALA A 288 22.70 -6.47 8.06
N CYS A 289 22.04 -5.50 7.43
CA CYS A 289 21.91 -4.14 7.98
C CYS A 289 21.21 -4.13 9.34
N GLY A 290 20.08 -4.83 9.47
CA GLY A 290 19.33 -4.96 10.72
C GLY A 290 20.13 -5.66 11.82
N ALA A 291 20.80 -6.77 11.50
CA ALA A 291 21.66 -7.51 12.43
C ALA A 291 22.88 -6.67 12.85
N GLY A 292 23.50 -5.96 11.90
CA GLY A 292 24.58 -5.01 12.18
C GLY A 292 24.15 -3.92 13.14
N TYR A 293 23.00 -3.28 12.91
CA TYR A 293 22.42 -2.32 13.84
C TYR A 293 22.24 -2.89 15.25
N ARG A 294 21.73 -4.14 15.37
CA ARG A 294 21.51 -4.84 16.64
C ARG A 294 22.80 -5.23 17.36
N MET A 295 23.95 -5.22 16.71
CA MET A 295 25.27 -5.43 17.36
C MET A 295 25.66 -4.27 18.28
N PHE A 296 25.19 -3.05 17.98
CA PHE A 296 25.44 -1.85 18.78
C PHE A 296 24.42 -1.62 19.90
N SER A 297 23.35 -2.41 19.91
CA SER A 297 22.33 -2.36 20.97
C SER A 297 22.79 -3.12 22.21
N ASN A 298 22.58 -2.56 23.38
CA ASN A 298 22.98 -3.15 24.68
C ASN A 298 21.90 -4.03 25.30
N ASP A 299 20.82 -4.34 24.58
CA ASP A 299 19.66 -5.10 25.02
C ASP A 299 19.80 -6.62 24.76
N TYR A 300 20.87 -7.22 25.21
CA TYR A 300 21.13 -8.65 25.04
C TYR A 300 21.22 -9.38 26.37
N PRO A 301 20.79 -10.68 26.42
CA PRO A 301 20.93 -11.50 27.61
C PRO A 301 22.40 -11.90 27.84
N GLU A 302 22.75 -12.16 29.10
CA GLU A 302 24.08 -12.66 29.45
C GLU A 302 24.24 -14.14 29.13
N LYS A 303 23.15 -14.93 29.25
CA LYS A 303 23.18 -16.38 28.99
C LYS A 303 22.89 -16.69 27.53
N PRO A 304 23.67 -17.55 26.88
CA PRO A 304 23.44 -17.95 25.49
C PRO A 304 22.19 -18.85 25.38
N ASP A 305 21.47 -18.72 24.25
CA ASP A 305 20.42 -19.63 23.81
C ASP A 305 20.80 -20.27 22.48
N ASP A 306 21.60 -21.35 22.54
CA ASP A 306 22.10 -22.03 21.37
C ASP A 306 20.99 -22.67 20.51
N PRO A 307 19.91 -23.24 21.07
CA PRO A 307 18.75 -23.66 20.30
C PRO A 307 18.12 -22.59 19.43
N ILE A 308 18.01 -21.37 19.93
CA ILE A 308 17.46 -20.24 19.15
C ILE A 308 18.41 -19.84 18.03
N LEU A 309 19.71 -19.72 18.32
CA LEU A 309 20.73 -19.42 17.31
C LEU A 309 20.71 -20.46 16.17
N LEU A 310 20.69 -21.74 16.52
CA LEU A 310 20.72 -22.83 15.55
C LEU A 310 19.47 -22.81 14.65
N ARG A 311 18.28 -22.62 15.23
CA ARG A 311 17.03 -22.50 14.47
C ARG A 311 17.05 -21.30 13.54
N TYR A 312 17.48 -20.15 14.03
CA TYR A 312 17.59 -18.94 13.23
C TYR A 312 18.55 -19.11 12.05
N ALA A 313 19.77 -19.66 12.30
CA ALA A 313 20.75 -19.91 11.26
C ALA A 313 20.27 -20.96 10.23
N ALA A 314 19.62 -22.04 10.69
CA ALA A 314 19.06 -23.06 9.80
C ALA A 314 17.97 -22.47 8.89
N LEU A 315 17.09 -21.63 9.42
CA LEU A 315 16.05 -20.93 8.63
C LEU A 315 16.69 -20.01 7.58
N LEU A 316 17.71 -19.24 7.94
CA LEU A 316 18.45 -18.39 7.01
C LEU A 316 19.03 -19.18 5.82
N VAL A 317 19.66 -20.31 6.10
CA VAL A 317 20.26 -21.16 5.06
C VAL A 317 19.18 -21.75 4.15
N VAL A 318 18.15 -22.38 4.72
CA VAL A 318 17.11 -23.06 3.94
C VAL A 318 16.32 -22.05 3.11
N LEU A 319 15.88 -20.93 3.72
CA LEU A 319 15.12 -19.91 3.02
C LEU A 319 15.96 -19.18 1.97
N GLY A 320 17.22 -18.86 2.27
CA GLY A 320 18.14 -18.26 1.31
C GLY A 320 18.35 -19.14 0.08
N LEU A 321 18.54 -20.45 0.26
CA LEU A 321 18.66 -21.39 -0.86
C LEU A 321 17.37 -21.50 -1.68
N LEU A 322 16.20 -21.49 -1.02
CA LEU A 322 14.91 -21.49 -1.74
C LEU A 322 14.68 -20.19 -2.54
N CYS A 323 15.20 -19.06 -2.07
CA CYS A 323 15.12 -17.80 -2.81
C CYS A 323 15.94 -17.80 -4.11
N MET A 324 16.96 -18.68 -4.23
CA MET A 324 17.74 -18.85 -5.48
C MET A 324 16.96 -19.54 -6.61
N LEU A 325 15.79 -20.12 -6.33
CA LEU A 325 14.96 -20.75 -7.36
C LEU A 325 14.59 -19.73 -8.44
N GLN A 326 15.13 -19.90 -9.65
CA GLN A 326 14.79 -19.03 -10.77
C GLN A 326 13.35 -19.31 -11.24
N VAL A 327 12.46 -18.37 -11.02
CA VAL A 327 11.11 -18.41 -11.56
C VAL A 327 11.16 -17.79 -12.95
N GLY A 328 11.03 -18.62 -14.00
CA GLY A 328 10.84 -18.14 -15.36
C GLY A 328 9.64 -17.19 -15.43
N ARG A 329 9.62 -16.25 -16.39
CA ARG A 329 8.41 -15.43 -16.61
C ARG A 329 7.25 -16.37 -16.86
N VAL A 330 6.28 -16.40 -15.95
CA VAL A 330 5.01 -17.09 -16.16
C VAL A 330 4.39 -16.46 -17.40
N ARG A 331 4.33 -17.20 -18.53
CA ARG A 331 3.54 -16.77 -19.67
C ARG A 331 2.09 -16.75 -19.22
N GLN A 332 1.51 -15.55 -19.21
CA GLN A 332 0.09 -15.30 -18.94
C GLN A 332 -0.76 -15.94 -20.04
#